data_b9e9af30f3a77527830638f02e5df1f9
#
_entry.id   b9e9af30f3a77527830638f02e5df1f9
#
_cell.length_a   1.000
_cell.length_b   1.000
_cell.length_c   1.000
_cell.angle_alpha   90.00
_cell.angle_beta   90.00
_cell.angle_gamma   90.00
#
_symmetry.space_group_name_H-M   'P 1'
#
loop_
_entity.id
_entity.type
_entity.pdbx_description
1 polymer ?
#
loop_
_entity_poly.entity_id
_entity_poly.type
_entity_poly.pdbx_seq_one_letter_code
_entity_poly.pdbx_strand_id
1 'polypeptide(L)'
;MKASKKMFLIDLVTLMPEMFEAFTNFGVVGRGFKKNFVDINFINPRNFATDTHKTIDDRAYGGGPGMVMMAEPLIESVESARIREKSLGIKKRKVIHLTPKGPKLKHEKVKELSCEEGLILIASRYEGVDER
;
A
#
# COMPACT_ATOMS: atom_id res chain seq x y z
N MET A 1 22.73 -13.82 23.18
CA MET A 1 22.67 -12.78 22.14
C MET A 1 21.26 -12.63 21.61
N LYS A 2 20.76 -11.42 21.63
CA LYS A 2 19.42 -11.15 21.18
C LYS A 2 19.39 -11.03 19.66
N ALA A 3 18.61 -11.88 19.00
CA ALA A 3 18.46 -11.74 17.55
C ALA A 3 17.87 -10.37 17.25
N SER A 4 18.47 -9.63 16.30
CA SER A 4 17.91 -8.35 15.91
C SER A 4 16.60 -8.59 15.19
N LYS A 5 15.55 -7.92 15.64
CA LYS A 5 14.24 -8.01 15.05
C LYS A 5 14.27 -7.26 13.71
N LYS A 6 13.85 -7.94 12.65
CA LYS A 6 13.75 -7.31 11.34
C LYS A 6 12.67 -6.24 11.35
N MET A 7 12.96 -5.15 10.67
CA MET A 7 12.00 -4.08 10.49
C MET A 7 10.87 -4.55 9.56
N PHE A 8 9.63 -4.29 9.94
CA PHE A 8 8.46 -4.62 9.13
C PHE A 8 8.34 -3.58 8.01
N LEU A 9 8.38 -4.02 6.78
CA LEU A 9 8.45 -3.12 5.63
C LEU A 9 7.11 -3.00 4.92
N ILE A 10 6.60 -1.77 4.84
CA ILE A 10 5.34 -1.47 4.17
C ILE A 10 5.62 -0.61 2.95
N ASP A 11 5.09 -1.01 1.80
CA ASP A 11 4.92 -0.12 0.66
C ASP A 11 3.43 0.22 0.57
N LEU A 12 3.12 1.50 0.68
CA LEU A 12 1.75 1.98 0.64
C LEU A 12 1.50 2.72 -0.66
N VAL A 13 0.65 2.15 -1.50
CA VAL A 13 0.23 2.77 -2.76
C VAL A 13 -0.92 3.70 -2.46
N THR A 14 -0.71 4.99 -2.63
CA THR A 14 -1.72 6.00 -2.31
C THR A 14 -1.53 7.25 -3.17
N LEU A 15 -2.63 7.92 -3.48
CA LEU A 15 -2.61 9.18 -4.20
C LEU A 15 -2.33 10.38 -3.29
N MET A 16 -2.46 10.19 -1.99
CA MET A 16 -2.32 11.27 -1.00
C MET A 16 -1.47 10.81 0.18
N PRO A 17 -0.16 10.62 -0.03
CA PRO A 17 0.72 10.16 1.04
C PRO A 17 0.72 11.07 2.26
N GLU A 18 0.53 12.38 2.06
CA GLU A 18 0.51 13.35 3.15
C GLU A 18 -0.62 13.10 4.16
N MET A 19 -1.67 12.40 3.78
CA MET A 19 -2.75 12.05 4.71
C MET A 19 -2.30 11.06 5.78
N PHE A 20 -1.19 10.38 5.56
CA PHE A 20 -0.69 9.36 6.48
C PHE A 20 0.37 9.87 7.45
N GLU A 21 0.76 11.14 7.35
CA GLU A 21 1.79 11.71 8.23
C GLU A 21 1.43 11.64 9.70
N ALA A 22 0.16 11.82 10.03
CA ALA A 22 -0.29 11.74 11.41
C ALA A 22 -0.04 10.34 12.00
N PHE A 23 -0.18 9.31 11.20
CA PHE A 23 0.08 7.94 11.66
C PHE A 23 1.57 7.68 11.88
N THR A 24 2.42 8.25 11.05
CA THR A 24 3.86 7.99 11.12
C THR A 24 4.57 8.82 12.18
N ASN A 25 3.97 9.94 12.60
CA ASN A 25 4.63 10.90 13.48
C ASN A 25 4.10 10.93 14.90
N PHE A 26 2.93 10.39 15.16
CA PHE A 26 2.27 10.53 16.45
C PHE A 26 1.74 9.21 17.00
N GLY A 27 1.58 9.16 18.33
CA GLY A 27 0.96 8.03 19.01
C GLY A 27 1.82 6.78 19.06
N VAL A 28 1.18 5.66 19.34
CA VAL A 28 1.86 4.35 19.44
C VAL A 28 2.48 3.94 18.12
N VAL A 29 1.75 4.16 17.03
CA VAL A 29 2.26 3.86 15.69
C VAL A 29 3.48 4.72 15.38
N GLY A 30 3.42 6.01 15.67
CA GLY A 30 4.56 6.91 15.47
C GLY A 30 5.79 6.48 16.24
N ARG A 31 5.61 5.96 17.46
CA ARG A 31 6.73 5.42 18.24
C ARG A 31 7.36 4.20 17.58
N GLY A 32 6.55 3.33 16.98
CA GLY A 32 7.04 2.19 16.22
C GLY A 32 7.95 2.59 15.07
N PHE A 33 7.57 3.66 14.35
CA PHE A 33 8.40 4.19 13.28
C PHE A 33 9.71 4.79 13.81
N LYS A 34 9.64 5.54 14.88
CA LYS A 34 10.85 6.14 15.50
C LYS A 34 11.83 5.08 15.99
N LYS A 35 11.34 3.97 16.47
CA LYS A 35 12.18 2.87 16.95
C LYS A 35 12.61 1.90 15.86
N ASN A 36 12.27 2.20 14.61
CA ASN A 36 12.62 1.37 13.46
C ASN A 36 12.03 -0.05 13.51
N PHE A 37 10.87 -0.22 14.14
CA PHE A 37 10.13 -1.48 14.09
C PHE A 37 9.40 -1.62 12.77
N VAL A 38 9.02 -0.50 12.16
CA VAL A 38 8.27 -0.43 10.92
C VAL A 38 8.88 0.64 10.04
N ASP A 39 8.97 0.38 8.76
CA ASP A 39 9.32 1.38 7.76
C ASP A 39 8.21 1.43 6.73
N ILE A 40 7.90 2.63 6.25
CA ILE A 40 6.88 2.82 5.23
C ILE A 40 7.44 3.60 4.05
N ASN A 41 7.19 3.10 2.86
CA ASN A 41 7.53 3.76 1.62
C ASN A 41 6.23 4.06 0.89
N PHE A 42 6.04 5.31 0.50
CA PHE A 42 4.83 5.72 -0.23
C PHE A 42 5.08 5.63 -1.74
N ILE A 43 4.14 5.02 -2.43
CA ILE A 43 4.19 4.92 -3.88
C ILE A 43 2.94 5.59 -4.42
N ASN A 44 3.14 6.65 -5.20
CA ASN A 44 2.02 7.40 -5.79
C ASN A 44 1.81 6.94 -7.24
N PRO A 45 0.64 6.36 -7.55
CA PRO A 45 0.36 5.90 -8.91
C PRO A 45 0.45 6.99 -9.99
N ARG A 46 0.31 8.26 -9.61
CA ARG A 46 0.45 9.36 -10.56
C ARG A 46 1.83 9.40 -11.21
N ASN A 47 2.84 8.89 -10.51
CA ASN A 47 4.21 8.86 -11.03
C ASN A 47 4.36 7.90 -12.21
N PHE A 48 3.40 7.02 -12.42
CA PHE A 48 3.41 6.05 -13.50
C PHE A 48 2.41 6.38 -14.61
N ALA A 49 1.68 7.49 -14.48
CA ALA A 49 0.76 7.92 -15.51
C ALA A 49 1.54 8.50 -16.69
N THR A 50 1.16 8.12 -17.90
CA THR A 50 1.89 8.47 -19.11
C THR A 50 1.41 9.74 -19.79
N ASP A 51 0.23 10.23 -19.43
CA ASP A 51 -0.33 11.44 -20.03
C ASP A 51 0.14 12.71 -19.31
N THR A 52 -0.05 13.85 -19.94
CA THR A 52 0.37 15.15 -19.43
C THR A 52 -0.31 15.50 -18.10
N HIS A 53 -1.54 15.08 -17.93
CA HIS A 53 -2.35 15.40 -16.76
C HIS A 53 -2.20 14.37 -15.64
N LYS A 54 -1.39 13.35 -15.84
CA LYS A 54 -1.19 12.29 -14.84
C LYS A 54 -2.51 11.63 -14.44
N THR A 55 -3.32 11.30 -15.44
CA THR A 55 -4.64 10.69 -15.23
C THR A 55 -4.49 9.29 -14.62
N ILE A 56 -5.17 9.05 -13.51
CA ILE A 56 -5.09 7.76 -12.81
C ILE A 56 -6.48 7.16 -12.56
N ASP A 57 -7.52 7.84 -12.99
CA ASP A 57 -8.90 7.42 -12.77
C ASP A 57 -9.66 7.31 -14.10
N ASP A 58 -10.66 6.47 -14.11
CA ASP A 58 -11.51 6.24 -15.26
C ASP A 58 -12.89 5.81 -14.76
N ARG A 59 -13.84 5.72 -15.66
CA ARG A 59 -15.16 5.22 -15.30
C ARG A 59 -15.10 3.75 -14.94
N ALA A 60 -15.99 3.32 -14.04
CA ALA A 60 -16.10 1.92 -13.68
C ALA A 60 -16.38 1.07 -14.92
N TYR A 61 -15.75 -0.08 -14.99
CA TYR A 61 -15.97 -1.02 -16.06
C TYR A 61 -17.45 -1.45 -16.07
N GLY A 62 -18.06 -1.38 -17.24
CA GLY A 62 -19.49 -1.65 -17.37
C GLY A 62 -20.40 -0.44 -17.19
N GLY A 63 -19.84 0.75 -16.98
CA GLY A 63 -20.60 2.00 -16.97
C GLY A 63 -21.31 2.33 -15.66
N GLY A 64 -20.87 1.76 -14.54
CA GLY A 64 -21.41 2.11 -13.24
C GLY A 64 -21.08 3.55 -12.83
N PRO A 65 -21.76 4.08 -11.79
CA PRO A 65 -21.47 5.42 -11.28
C PRO A 65 -20.11 5.46 -10.58
N GLY A 66 -19.53 6.66 -10.50
CA GLY A 66 -18.26 6.89 -9.82
C GLY A 66 -17.04 6.63 -10.69
N MET A 67 -15.89 6.86 -10.10
CA MET A 67 -14.59 6.69 -10.76
C MET A 67 -13.79 5.60 -10.08
N VAL A 68 -12.97 4.89 -10.85
CA VAL A 68 -12.06 3.87 -10.32
C VAL A 68 -10.62 4.20 -10.73
N MET A 69 -9.65 3.70 -9.99
CA MET A 69 -8.25 3.86 -10.36
C MET A 69 -7.95 3.02 -11.61
N MET A 70 -7.21 3.62 -12.53
CA MET A 70 -6.78 2.91 -13.73
C MET A 70 -5.83 1.77 -13.36
N ALA A 71 -5.98 0.65 -14.07
CA ALA A 71 -5.21 -0.55 -13.79
C ALA A 71 -3.70 -0.38 -14.02
N GLU A 72 -3.32 0.28 -15.11
CA GLU A 72 -1.90 0.37 -15.48
C GLU A 72 -1.03 1.09 -14.46
N PRO A 73 -1.38 2.31 -13.99
CA PRO A 73 -0.59 2.96 -12.96
C PRO A 73 -0.57 2.16 -11.66
N LEU A 74 -1.65 1.47 -11.33
CA LEU A 74 -1.72 0.65 -10.13
C LEU A 74 -0.80 -0.56 -10.23
N ILE A 75 -0.84 -1.26 -11.36
CA ILE A 75 0.03 -2.42 -11.60
C ILE A 75 1.49 -2.01 -11.53
N GLU A 76 1.85 -0.89 -12.16
CA GLU A 76 3.22 -0.40 -12.13
C GLU A 76 3.67 -0.02 -10.73
N SER A 77 2.74 0.51 -9.91
CA SER A 77 3.03 0.81 -8.51
C SER A 77 3.38 -0.46 -7.73
N VAL A 78 2.59 -1.52 -7.92
CA VAL A 78 2.85 -2.81 -7.27
C VAL A 78 4.16 -3.42 -7.77
N GLU A 79 4.44 -3.32 -9.07
CA GLU A 79 5.69 -3.81 -9.62
C GLU A 79 6.89 -3.08 -9.05
N SER A 80 6.77 -1.76 -8.83
CA SER A 80 7.80 -0.97 -8.16
C SER A 80 8.09 -1.52 -6.76
N ALA A 81 7.04 -1.87 -6.01
CA ALA A 81 7.19 -2.48 -4.70
C ALA A 81 7.87 -3.85 -4.79
N ARG A 82 7.55 -4.64 -5.82
CA ARG A 82 8.18 -5.95 -6.05
C ARG A 82 9.68 -5.82 -6.35
N ILE A 83 10.06 -4.82 -7.13
CA ILE A 83 11.47 -4.55 -7.42
C ILE A 83 12.20 -4.19 -6.13
N ARG A 84 11.57 -3.36 -5.28
CA ARG A 84 12.14 -2.98 -4.00
C ARG A 84 12.34 -4.22 -3.09
N GLU A 85 11.37 -5.14 -3.08
CA GLU A 85 11.48 -6.40 -2.33
C GLU A 85 12.74 -7.16 -2.71
N LYS A 86 12.95 -7.32 -4.00
CA LYS A 86 14.11 -8.06 -4.50
C LYS A 86 15.41 -7.37 -4.13
N SER A 87 15.45 -6.05 -4.22
CA SER A 87 16.66 -5.31 -3.87
C SER A 87 17.00 -5.41 -2.39
N LEU A 88 15.99 -5.56 -1.53
CA LEU A 88 16.17 -5.67 -0.09
C LEU A 88 16.33 -7.13 0.37
N GLY A 89 16.18 -8.09 -0.54
CA GLY A 89 16.34 -9.50 -0.22
C GLY A 89 15.25 -10.06 0.68
N ILE A 90 14.07 -9.47 0.69
CA ILE A 90 12.95 -9.96 1.50
C ILE A 90 12.03 -10.85 0.67
N LYS A 91 11.25 -11.66 1.37
CA LYS A 91 10.28 -12.55 0.74
C LYS A 91 9.15 -11.76 0.10
N LYS A 92 8.46 -12.39 -0.84
CA LYS A 92 7.31 -11.81 -1.51
C LYS A 92 6.23 -11.48 -0.48
N ARG A 93 5.88 -10.21 -0.38
CA ARG A 93 4.85 -9.72 0.54
C ARG A 93 3.46 -9.84 -0.08
N LYS A 94 2.45 -9.95 0.78
CA LYS A 94 1.06 -9.94 0.34
C LYS A 94 0.65 -8.54 -0.09
N VAL A 95 -0.18 -8.47 -1.12
CA VAL A 95 -0.80 -7.21 -1.57
C VAL A 95 -2.21 -7.17 -1.00
N ILE A 96 -2.52 -6.13 -0.25
CA ILE A 96 -3.83 -5.97 0.39
C ILE A 96 -4.44 -4.66 -0.07
N HIS A 97 -5.63 -4.74 -0.63
CA HIS A 97 -6.42 -3.58 -0.99
C HIS A 97 -7.34 -3.21 0.17
N LEU A 98 -7.18 -1.99 0.66
CA LEU A 98 -8.00 -1.47 1.75
C LEU A 98 -9.33 -0.98 1.16
N THR A 99 -10.38 -1.75 1.36
CA THR A 99 -11.68 -1.47 0.77
C THR A 99 -12.79 -1.88 1.74
N PRO A 100 -13.90 -1.09 1.80
CA PRO A 100 -15.04 -1.49 2.61
C PRO A 100 -15.78 -2.72 2.08
N LYS A 101 -15.50 -3.13 0.84
CA LYS A 101 -16.10 -4.31 0.24
C LYS A 101 -15.42 -5.62 0.65
N GLY A 102 -14.24 -5.53 1.23
CA GLY A 102 -13.49 -6.72 1.63
C GLY A 102 -13.96 -7.29 2.97
N PRO A 103 -13.42 -8.45 3.35
CA PRO A 103 -13.72 -9.01 4.66
C PRO A 103 -13.25 -8.07 5.76
N LYS A 104 -13.98 -8.06 6.87
CA LYS A 104 -13.64 -7.25 8.02
C LYS A 104 -12.29 -7.71 8.61
N LEU A 105 -11.43 -6.76 8.91
CA LEU A 105 -10.14 -7.07 9.53
C LEU A 105 -10.36 -7.52 10.98
N LYS A 106 -10.01 -8.76 11.27
CA LYS A 106 -10.14 -9.33 12.60
C LYS A 106 -8.76 -9.51 13.24
N HIS A 107 -8.74 -9.60 14.57
CA HIS A 107 -7.51 -9.74 15.35
C HIS A 107 -6.64 -10.91 14.87
N GLU A 108 -7.25 -12.05 14.57
CA GLU A 108 -6.53 -13.22 14.08
C GLU A 108 -5.77 -12.94 12.79
N LYS A 109 -6.39 -12.18 11.87
CA LYS A 109 -5.76 -11.80 10.62
C LYS A 109 -4.61 -10.82 10.86
N VAL A 110 -4.79 -9.89 11.79
CA VAL A 110 -3.73 -8.95 12.16
C VAL A 110 -2.51 -9.71 12.69
N LYS A 111 -2.73 -10.69 13.56
CA LYS A 111 -1.64 -11.52 14.08
C LYS A 111 -0.92 -12.27 12.97
N GLU A 112 -1.66 -12.86 12.06
CA GLU A 112 -1.10 -13.56 10.92
C GLU A 112 -0.23 -12.63 10.06
N LEU A 113 -0.74 -11.45 9.73
CA LEU A 113 -0.02 -10.49 8.91
C LEU A 113 1.22 -9.94 9.61
N SER A 114 1.18 -9.81 10.93
CA SER A 114 2.32 -9.31 11.70
C SER A 114 3.52 -10.27 11.68
N CYS A 115 3.31 -11.52 11.32
CA CYS A 115 4.39 -12.50 11.18
C CYS A 115 5.08 -12.45 9.83
N GLU A 116 4.56 -11.68 8.89
CA GLU A 116 5.19 -11.47 7.59
C GLU A 116 6.37 -10.51 7.69
N GLU A 117 7.18 -10.44 6.65
CA GLU A 117 8.30 -9.48 6.59
C GLU A 117 7.83 -8.06 6.27
N GLY A 118 6.62 -7.93 5.78
CA GLY A 118 6.02 -6.66 5.43
C GLY A 118 4.76 -6.85 4.63
N LEU A 119 4.21 -5.75 4.13
CA LEU A 119 2.99 -5.75 3.34
C LEU A 119 3.08 -4.72 2.22
N ILE A 120 2.35 -4.96 1.15
CA ILE A 120 2.08 -3.96 0.13
C ILE A 120 0.61 -3.60 0.28
N LEU A 121 0.32 -2.36 0.65
CA LEU A 121 -1.04 -1.90 0.88
C LEU A 121 -1.46 -0.97 -0.24
N ILE A 122 -2.70 -1.10 -0.68
CA ILE A 122 -3.29 -0.21 -1.67
C ILE A 122 -4.43 0.54 -1.00
N ALA A 123 -4.26 1.85 -0.85
CA ALA A 123 -5.29 2.74 -0.30
C ALA A 123 -5.88 3.55 -1.45
N SER A 124 -7.04 3.15 -1.94
CA SER A 124 -7.69 3.85 -3.02
C SER A 124 -8.57 4.97 -2.49
N ARG A 125 -8.63 6.06 -3.24
CA ARG A 125 -9.46 7.20 -2.92
C ARG A 125 -10.84 7.10 -3.56
N TYR A 126 -10.95 6.34 -4.63
CA TYR A 126 -12.16 6.22 -5.44
C TYR A 126 -13.00 5.04 -4.97
N GLU A 127 -14.14 4.83 -5.61
CA GLU A 127 -15.07 3.75 -5.24
C GLU A 127 -14.45 2.35 -5.35
N GLY A 128 -13.36 2.24 -6.06
CA GLY A 128 -12.64 1.00 -6.19
C GLY A 128 -11.47 1.15 -7.13
N VAL A 129 -10.91 0.02 -7.52
CA VAL A 129 -9.86 -0.06 -8.51
C VAL A 129 -10.35 -0.90 -9.68
N ASP A 130 -9.74 -0.71 -10.84
CA ASP A 130 -10.00 -1.58 -11.98
C ASP A 130 -9.46 -2.97 -11.65
N GLU A 131 -10.30 -3.97 -11.77
CA GLU A 131 -9.97 -5.34 -11.36
C GLU A 131 -9.06 -6.09 -12.33
N ARG A 132 -8.78 -5.50 -13.47
CA ARG A 132 -7.92 -6.11 -14.46
C ARG A 132 -6.47 -6.36 -13.97
#